data_00353190ebe61e5d82fdb25987d0a271
#
_entry.id   00353190ebe61e5d82fdb25987d0a271
#
_cell.length_a   1.000
_cell.length_b   1.000
_cell.length_c   1.000
_cell.angle_alpha   90.00
_cell.angle_beta   90.00
_cell.angle_gamma   90.00
#
_symmetry.space_group_name_H-M   'P 1'
#
loop_
_entity.id
_entity.type
_entity.pdbx_description
1 polymer ?
#
loop_
_entity_poly.entity_id
_entity_poly.type
_entity_poly.pdbx_seq_one_letter_code
_entity_poly.pdbx_strand_id
1 'polypeptide(L)'
;MTSTTPTESSDRFSLERDPHPARVATFAEDVKAGLGARPYRLSPKYFYDDLGSSLFEAICRLPEYYLTRVERDLLATYGREIVAAFEGPLELVELGSGSALKTKLIIEAIL
;
A
#
# COMPACT_ATOMS: atom_id res chain seq x y z
N MET A 1 10.64 23.33 -29.27
CA MET A 1 10.32 21.91 -29.53
C MET A 1 9.59 21.42 -28.30
N THR A 2 8.26 21.42 -28.33
CA THR A 2 7.40 20.98 -27.25
C THR A 2 7.32 19.45 -27.26
N SER A 3 7.97 18.82 -26.28
CA SER A 3 7.88 17.36 -26.10
C SER A 3 6.48 17.05 -25.53
N THR A 4 5.62 16.54 -26.38
CA THR A 4 4.30 16.05 -25.97
C THR A 4 4.51 14.71 -25.25
N THR A 5 4.26 14.69 -23.96
CA THR A 5 4.24 13.45 -23.16
C THR A 5 3.12 12.55 -23.68
N PRO A 6 3.36 11.27 -23.97
CA PRO A 6 2.30 10.40 -24.46
C PRO A 6 1.26 10.19 -23.33
N THR A 7 0.03 10.60 -23.60
CA THR A 7 -1.14 10.27 -22.79
C THR A 7 -1.72 8.98 -23.34
N GLU A 8 -1.67 7.90 -22.56
CA GLU A 8 -2.40 6.67 -22.90
C GLU A 8 -3.81 6.79 -22.37
N SER A 9 -4.79 6.73 -23.25
CA SER A 9 -6.21 6.77 -22.89
C SER A 9 -6.96 5.64 -23.60
N SER A 10 -7.85 5.01 -22.88
CA SER A 10 -8.88 4.11 -23.42
C SER A 10 -10.24 4.57 -22.92
N ASP A 11 -11.34 3.99 -23.42
CA ASP A 11 -12.68 4.28 -22.96
C ASP A 11 -12.90 3.98 -21.45
N ARG A 12 -11.98 3.27 -20.83
CA ARG A 12 -12.06 2.84 -19.43
C ARG A 12 -11.06 3.49 -18.48
N PHE A 13 -9.95 4.01 -19.01
CA PHE A 13 -8.94 4.68 -18.17
C PHE A 13 -8.19 5.75 -18.94
N SER A 14 -7.71 6.76 -18.24
CA SER A 14 -6.70 7.70 -18.74
C SER A 14 -5.48 7.68 -17.80
N LEU A 15 -4.30 7.64 -18.40
CA LEU A 15 -3.03 7.75 -17.67
C LEU A 15 -2.39 9.10 -17.98
N GLU A 16 -2.35 9.96 -16.97
CA GLU A 16 -1.61 11.22 -17.05
C GLU A 16 -0.27 11.07 -16.35
N ARG A 17 0.80 11.37 -17.05
CA ARG A 17 2.13 11.42 -16.44
C ARG A 17 2.41 12.82 -15.96
N ASP A 18 2.87 12.96 -14.72
CA ASP A 18 3.37 14.23 -14.21
C ASP A 18 4.54 14.69 -15.13
N PRO A 19 4.41 15.82 -15.83
CA PRO A 19 5.49 16.34 -16.66
C PRO A 19 6.72 16.76 -15.85
N HIS A 20 6.58 16.93 -14.54
CA HIS A 20 7.64 17.36 -13.63
C HIS A 20 7.68 16.45 -12.39
N PRO A 21 7.94 15.15 -12.56
CA PRO A 21 7.97 14.24 -11.42
C PRO A 21 9.04 14.70 -10.42
N ALA A 22 8.65 14.77 -9.15
CA ALA A 22 9.61 15.08 -8.09
C ALA A 22 10.78 14.10 -8.14
N ARG A 23 12.00 14.63 -8.05
CA ARG A 23 13.20 13.78 -8.03
C ARG A 23 13.15 12.87 -6.81
N VAL A 24 13.13 11.56 -7.05
CA VAL A 24 13.21 10.56 -6.00
C VAL A 24 14.69 10.32 -5.67
N ALA A 25 15.07 10.53 -4.40
CA ALA A 25 16.42 10.25 -3.95
C ALA A 25 16.73 8.75 -4.08
N THR A 26 17.96 8.45 -4.48
CA THR A 26 18.45 7.07 -4.54
C THR A 26 18.68 6.52 -3.12
N PHE A 27 18.77 5.19 -3.00
CA PHE A 27 19.08 4.54 -1.73
C PHE A 27 20.40 5.07 -1.13
N ALA A 28 21.45 5.20 -1.95
CA ALA A 28 22.74 5.68 -1.50
C ALA A 28 22.70 7.14 -0.98
N GLU A 29 21.90 8.00 -1.63
CA GLU A 29 21.70 9.38 -1.19
C GLU A 29 20.96 9.43 0.14
N ASP A 30 19.88 8.64 0.29
CA ASP A 30 19.11 8.56 1.53
C ASP A 30 19.95 8.00 2.69
N VAL A 31 20.77 6.97 2.46
CA VAL A 31 21.68 6.42 3.46
C VAL A 31 22.72 7.46 3.87
N LYS A 32 23.35 8.13 2.91
CA LYS A 32 24.36 9.17 3.19
C LYS A 32 23.75 10.32 3.99
N ALA A 33 22.59 10.79 3.61
CA ALA A 33 21.89 11.86 4.32
C ALA A 33 21.41 11.42 5.71
N GLY A 34 20.79 10.26 5.82
CA GLY A 34 20.19 9.78 7.06
C GLY A 34 21.21 9.35 8.12
N LEU A 35 22.31 8.73 7.72
CA LEU A 35 23.40 8.32 8.63
C LEU A 35 24.46 9.41 8.82
N GLY A 36 24.49 10.44 7.97
CA GLY A 36 25.34 11.61 8.12
C GLY A 36 24.80 12.68 9.08
N ALA A 37 23.53 12.61 9.45
CA ALA A 37 22.86 13.57 10.34
C ALA A 37 22.60 12.97 11.73
N ARG A 38 22.26 13.83 12.70
CA ARG A 38 21.82 13.42 14.05
C ARG A 38 20.40 13.95 14.32
N PRO A 39 19.48 13.14 14.84
CA PRO A 39 19.58 11.68 15.09
C PRO A 39 19.67 10.89 13.79
N TYR A 40 20.31 9.71 13.83
CA TYR A 40 20.35 8.82 12.67
C TYR A 40 18.96 8.38 12.25
N ARG A 41 18.68 8.42 10.93
CA ARG A 41 17.38 8.04 10.36
C ARG A 41 17.57 7.33 9.04
N LEU A 42 16.74 6.31 8.80
CA LEU A 42 16.57 5.71 7.49
C LEU A 42 15.07 5.66 7.15
N SER A 43 14.75 5.85 5.88
CA SER A 43 13.35 5.80 5.43
C SER A 43 12.82 4.37 5.51
N PRO A 44 11.63 4.14 6.07
CA PRO A 44 11.01 2.81 6.14
C PRO A 44 10.63 2.24 4.76
N LYS A 45 10.63 3.05 3.70
CA LYS A 45 10.33 2.58 2.32
C LYS A 45 11.26 1.45 1.85
N TYR A 46 12.44 1.31 2.47
CA TYR A 46 13.41 0.25 2.15
C TYR A 46 13.16 -1.08 2.87
N PHE A 47 12.13 -1.17 3.69
CA PHE A 47 11.75 -2.41 4.37
C PHE A 47 10.81 -3.30 3.55
N TYR A 48 10.43 -2.88 2.34
CA TYR A 48 9.45 -3.57 1.51
C TYR A 48 10.07 -4.36 0.35
N ASP A 49 11.30 -4.88 0.56
CA ASP A 49 11.88 -5.91 -0.29
C ASP A 49 11.36 -7.31 0.12
N ASP A 50 11.75 -8.36 -0.61
CA ASP A 50 11.29 -9.73 -0.35
C ASP A 50 11.61 -10.22 1.06
N LEU A 51 12.81 -9.87 1.56
CA LEU A 51 13.23 -10.21 2.92
C LEU A 51 12.42 -9.44 3.96
N GLY A 52 12.28 -8.14 3.78
CA GLY A 52 11.51 -7.27 4.67
C GLY A 52 10.03 -7.69 4.73
N SER A 53 9.45 -8.06 3.60
CA SER A 53 8.08 -8.60 3.52
C SER A 53 7.96 -9.91 4.30
N SER A 54 8.91 -10.83 4.15
CA SER A 54 8.94 -12.09 4.91
C SER A 54 9.11 -11.88 6.41
N LEU A 55 9.94 -10.91 6.81
CA LEU A 55 10.13 -10.52 8.22
C LEU A 55 8.87 -9.88 8.79
N PHE A 56 8.17 -9.05 8.02
CA PHE A 56 6.91 -8.45 8.45
C PHE A 56 5.83 -9.51 8.68
N GLU A 57 5.72 -10.50 7.79
CA GLU A 57 4.82 -11.65 7.99
C GLU A 57 5.15 -12.42 9.29
N ALA A 58 6.43 -12.56 9.63
CA ALA A 58 6.82 -13.16 10.90
C ALA A 58 6.43 -12.29 12.10
N ILE A 59 6.62 -10.97 12.02
CA ILE A 59 6.21 -10.00 13.04
C ILE A 59 4.69 -10.06 13.26
N CYS A 60 3.89 -10.18 12.20
CA CYS A 60 2.43 -10.29 12.31
C CYS A 60 1.94 -11.49 13.12
N ARG A 61 2.80 -12.52 13.31
CA ARG A 61 2.49 -13.71 14.13
C ARG A 61 2.87 -13.57 15.60
N LEU A 62 3.64 -12.52 15.95
CA LEU A 62 4.05 -12.31 17.35
C LEU A 62 2.85 -11.88 18.20
N PRO A 63 2.74 -12.36 19.45
CA PRO A 63 1.69 -11.94 20.38
C PRO A 63 1.66 -10.43 20.59
N GLU A 64 2.81 -9.80 20.64
CA GLU A 64 2.99 -8.35 20.87
C GLU A 64 2.44 -7.51 19.71
N TYR A 65 2.49 -8.02 18.47
CA TYR A 65 1.98 -7.34 17.30
C TYR A 65 0.50 -7.70 17.06
N TYR A 66 -0.36 -7.22 17.92
CA TYR A 66 -1.79 -7.54 17.91
C TYR A 66 -2.59 -6.84 16.80
N LEU A 67 -2.09 -5.75 16.23
CA LEU A 67 -2.82 -4.89 15.28
C LEU A 67 -3.42 -5.66 14.10
N THR A 68 -2.62 -6.52 13.45
CA THR A 68 -3.09 -7.31 12.30
C THR A 68 -4.22 -8.27 12.68
N ARG A 69 -4.17 -8.86 13.89
CA ARG A 69 -5.23 -9.76 14.38
C ARG A 69 -6.51 -8.99 14.68
N VAL A 70 -6.40 -7.87 15.38
CA VAL A 70 -7.55 -7.02 15.70
C VAL A 70 -8.21 -6.49 14.44
N GLU A 71 -7.43 -6.01 13.47
CA GLU A 71 -7.95 -5.54 12.20
C GLU A 71 -8.69 -6.64 11.44
N ARG A 72 -8.11 -7.84 11.37
CA ARG A 72 -8.78 -9.01 10.77
C ARG A 72 -10.09 -9.33 11.47
N ASP A 73 -10.09 -9.36 12.81
CA ASP A 73 -11.26 -9.70 13.61
C ASP A 73 -12.36 -8.62 13.47
N LEU A 74 -11.99 -7.35 13.35
CA LEU A 74 -12.91 -6.25 13.02
C LEU A 74 -13.53 -6.43 11.62
N LEU A 75 -12.72 -6.72 10.61
CA LEU A 75 -13.22 -6.95 9.25
C LEU A 75 -14.10 -8.20 9.17
N ALA A 76 -13.76 -9.26 9.87
CA ALA A 76 -14.60 -10.46 9.95
C ALA A 76 -15.93 -10.21 10.66
N THR A 77 -15.95 -9.33 11.65
CA THR A 77 -17.15 -9.02 12.44
C THR A 77 -18.04 -8.01 11.73
N TYR A 78 -17.46 -6.93 11.23
CA TYR A 78 -18.18 -5.76 10.72
C TYR A 78 -18.12 -5.60 9.20
N GLY A 79 -17.43 -6.50 8.47
CA GLY A 79 -17.25 -6.38 7.02
C GLY A 79 -18.57 -6.20 6.26
N ARG A 80 -19.62 -6.95 6.62
CA ARG A 80 -20.95 -6.81 6.01
C ARG A 80 -21.60 -5.47 6.31
N GLU A 81 -21.46 -4.95 7.53
CA GLU A 81 -21.98 -3.65 7.91
C GLU A 81 -21.25 -2.53 7.18
N ILE A 82 -19.93 -2.64 7.05
CA ILE A 82 -19.10 -1.71 6.28
C ILE A 82 -19.54 -1.68 4.82
N VAL A 83 -19.71 -2.85 4.19
CA VAL A 83 -20.13 -2.95 2.79
C VAL A 83 -21.55 -2.42 2.61
N ALA A 84 -22.48 -2.72 3.52
CA ALA A 84 -23.84 -2.24 3.47
C ALA A 84 -24.01 -0.71 3.62
N ALA A 85 -22.98 -0.01 4.09
CA ALA A 85 -22.97 1.45 4.14
C ALA A 85 -22.78 2.10 2.75
N PHE A 86 -22.43 1.33 1.72
CA PHE A 86 -22.31 1.81 0.35
C PHE A 86 -23.55 1.42 -0.45
N GLU A 87 -24.10 2.37 -1.19
CA GLU A 87 -25.27 2.15 -2.04
C GLU A 87 -24.85 1.90 -3.49
N GLY A 88 -25.50 0.94 -4.16
CA GLY A 88 -25.32 0.65 -5.58
C GLY A 88 -24.17 -0.32 -5.89
N PRO A 89 -23.75 -0.40 -7.17
CA PRO A 89 -22.66 -1.27 -7.59
C PRO A 89 -21.33 -0.86 -6.94
N LEU A 90 -20.58 -1.84 -6.42
CA LEU A 90 -19.29 -1.60 -5.76
C LEU A 90 -18.14 -2.05 -6.67
N GLU A 91 -17.12 -1.21 -6.73
CA GLU A 91 -15.80 -1.58 -7.22
C GLU A 91 -14.80 -1.55 -6.06
N LEU A 92 -14.12 -2.66 -5.83
CA LEU A 92 -13.08 -2.76 -4.80
C LEU A 92 -11.70 -2.60 -5.45
N VAL A 93 -11.01 -1.52 -5.10
CA VAL A 93 -9.64 -1.26 -5.55
C VAL A 93 -8.71 -1.23 -4.34
N GLU A 94 -7.66 -2.04 -4.36
CA GLU A 94 -6.66 -2.09 -3.29
C GLU A 94 -5.27 -1.78 -3.84
N LEU A 95 -4.58 -0.87 -3.19
CA LEU A 95 -3.18 -0.54 -3.47
C LEU A 95 -2.28 -1.33 -2.53
N GLY A 96 -1.46 -2.24 -3.09
CA GLY A 96 -0.51 -3.03 -2.30
C GLY A 96 -1.20 -4.11 -1.45
N SER A 97 -1.89 -5.04 -2.10
CA SER A 97 -2.68 -6.10 -1.44
C SER A 97 -1.89 -7.02 -0.48
N GLY A 98 -0.55 -7.08 -0.61
CA GLY A 98 0.26 -7.97 0.20
C GLY A 98 -0.19 -9.42 0.11
N SER A 99 -0.52 -10.06 1.25
CA SER A 99 -1.04 -11.44 1.29
C SER A 99 -2.53 -11.57 0.91
N ALA A 100 -3.22 -10.45 0.67
CA ALA A 100 -4.66 -10.35 0.39
C ALA A 100 -5.58 -11.00 1.45
N LEU A 101 -5.09 -11.37 2.61
CA LEU A 101 -5.87 -12.04 3.65
C LEU A 101 -7.00 -11.15 4.21
N LYS A 102 -6.76 -9.85 4.31
CA LYS A 102 -7.77 -8.88 4.76
C LYS A 102 -8.76 -8.54 3.66
N THR A 103 -8.26 -8.35 2.44
CA THR A 103 -9.07 -8.09 1.25
C THR A 103 -10.07 -9.20 1.00
N LYS A 104 -9.66 -10.45 1.22
CA LYS A 104 -10.56 -11.61 1.12
C LYS A 104 -11.81 -11.45 2.01
N LEU A 105 -11.67 -10.96 3.24
CA LEU A 105 -12.81 -10.75 4.15
C LEU A 105 -13.78 -9.70 3.60
N ILE A 106 -13.28 -8.65 2.97
CA ILE A 106 -14.13 -7.64 2.31
C ILE A 106 -14.83 -8.23 1.08
N ILE A 107 -14.11 -8.99 0.25
CA ILE A 107 -14.70 -9.69 -0.91
C ILE A 107 -15.82 -10.63 -0.46
N GLU A 108 -15.59 -11.44 0.59
CA GLU A 108 -16.59 -12.34 1.15
C GLU A 108 -17.81 -11.61 1.74
N ALA A 109 -17.62 -10.36 2.18
CA ALA A 109 -18.73 -9.53 2.65
C ALA A 109 -19.55 -8.91 1.51
N ILE A 110 -18.95 -8.71 0.32
CA ILE A 110 -19.61 -8.17 -0.88
C ILE A 110 -20.44 -9.26 -1.58
N LEU A 111 -19.97 -10.51 -1.59
CA LEU A 111 -20.64 -11.65 -2.25
C LEU A 111 -21.80 -12.21 -1.40
#